data_42ccd7e30af676415ee3ca020b4a303f
#
_entry.id   42ccd7e30af676415ee3ca020b4a303f
#
_cell.length_a   1.000
_cell.length_b   1.000
_cell.length_c   1.000
_cell.angle_alpha   90.00
_cell.angle_beta   90.00
_cell.angle_gamma   90.00
#
_symmetry.space_group_name_H-M   'P 1'
#
loop_
_entity.id
_entity.type
_entity.pdbx_description
1 polymer ?
#
loop_
_entity_poly.entity_id
_entity_poly.type
_entity_poly.pdbx_seq_one_letter_code
_entity_poly.pdbx_strand_id
1 'polypeptide(L)'
;MKTLKVFADFHNADAQGRLRLNCIGTVEDLARQDIELKDGQLLTFYSEELEVEGIVQYSSEENVWVGVIDWNALRESEVMDQDLLIQSTLKLCR
;
A
#
# COMPACT_ATOMS: atom_id res chain seq x y z
N MET A 1 18.47 0.44 4.45
CA MET A 1 17.74 -0.82 4.59
C MET A 1 16.38 -0.69 3.95
N LYS A 2 15.94 -1.73 3.25
CA LYS A 2 14.66 -1.66 2.57
C LYS A 2 13.52 -1.96 3.52
N THR A 3 12.41 -1.26 3.34
CA THR A 3 11.20 -1.59 4.07
C THR A 3 10.54 -2.81 3.42
N LEU A 4 9.78 -3.53 4.22
CA LEU A 4 8.95 -4.59 3.69
C LEU A 4 7.81 -3.99 2.89
N LYS A 5 7.38 -4.69 1.84
CA LYS A 5 6.30 -4.20 0.98
C LYS A 5 5.03 -4.98 1.28
N VAL A 6 3.95 -4.25 1.44
CA VAL A 6 2.65 -4.82 1.77
C VAL A 6 1.62 -4.23 0.83
N PHE A 7 0.78 -5.08 0.28
CA PHE A 7 -0.27 -4.60 -0.61
C PHE A 7 -1.24 -3.69 0.13
N ALA A 8 -1.67 -2.63 -0.53
CA ALA A 8 -2.69 -1.73 0.00
C ALA A 8 -3.57 -1.24 -1.12
N ASP A 9 -4.83 -1.01 -0.79
CA ASP A 9 -5.79 -0.46 -1.74
C ASP A 9 -5.82 1.05 -1.55
N PHE A 10 -5.27 1.78 -2.50
CA PHE A 10 -5.19 3.24 -2.38
C PHE A 10 -6.55 3.91 -2.52
N HIS A 11 -7.59 3.17 -2.84
CA HIS A 11 -8.94 3.70 -2.85
C HIS A 11 -9.66 3.49 -1.51
N ASN A 12 -9.05 2.76 -0.60
CA ASN A 12 -9.67 2.44 0.69
C ASN A 12 -9.04 3.30 1.78
N ALA A 13 -9.32 4.60 1.74
CA ALA A 13 -8.76 5.54 2.69
C ALA A 13 -9.83 6.04 3.64
N ASP A 14 -9.43 6.36 4.88
CA ASP A 14 -10.37 6.89 5.84
C ASP A 14 -10.54 8.40 5.64
N ALA A 15 -11.31 9.03 6.52
CA ALA A 15 -11.62 10.44 6.38
C ALA A 15 -10.40 11.34 6.47
N GLN A 16 -9.33 10.84 7.08
CA GLN A 16 -8.09 11.58 7.23
C GLN A 16 -7.07 11.24 6.15
N GLY A 17 -7.46 10.43 5.18
CA GLY A 17 -6.57 10.06 4.09
C GLY A 17 -5.60 8.96 4.43
N ARG A 18 -5.83 8.23 5.51
CA ARG A 18 -4.98 7.10 5.87
C ARG A 18 -5.51 5.83 5.22
N LEU A 19 -4.60 5.01 4.73
CA LEU A 19 -4.99 3.77 4.07
C LEU A 19 -5.48 2.75 5.10
N ARG A 20 -6.69 2.24 4.91
CA ARG A 20 -7.16 1.15 5.76
C ARG A 20 -6.47 -0.14 5.34
N LEU A 21 -5.91 -0.85 6.31
CA LEU A 21 -5.12 -2.05 6.05
C LEU A 21 -5.94 -3.31 6.29
N ASN A 22 -7.21 -3.27 5.90
CA ASN A 22 -8.14 -4.38 6.16
C ASN A 22 -8.68 -5.01 4.90
N CYS A 23 -8.20 -4.64 3.73
CA CYS A 23 -8.68 -5.31 2.53
C CYS A 23 -8.04 -6.69 2.44
N ILE A 24 -8.70 -7.56 1.68
CA ILE A 24 -8.27 -8.96 1.60
C ILE A 24 -6.84 -9.09 1.12
N GLY A 25 -6.46 -8.31 0.11
CA GLY A 25 -5.09 -8.37 -0.40
C GLY A 25 -4.05 -8.00 0.63
N THR A 26 -4.35 -6.99 1.46
CA THR A 26 -3.44 -6.59 2.52
C THR A 26 -3.33 -7.69 3.57
N VAL A 27 -4.47 -8.22 4.00
CA VAL A 27 -4.48 -9.25 5.04
C VAL A 27 -3.72 -10.47 4.57
N GLU A 28 -3.94 -10.89 3.33
CA GLU A 28 -3.24 -12.05 2.80
C GLU A 28 -1.75 -11.82 2.69
N ASP A 29 -1.36 -10.63 2.28
CA ASP A 29 0.05 -10.31 2.11
C ASP A 29 0.77 -10.28 3.45
N LEU A 30 0.12 -9.70 4.46
CA LEU A 30 0.67 -9.71 5.81
C LEU A 30 0.86 -11.13 6.33
N ALA A 31 -0.13 -11.99 6.10
CA ALA A 31 -0.05 -13.36 6.56
C ALA A 31 1.05 -14.13 5.83
N ARG A 32 1.16 -13.92 4.52
CA ARG A 32 2.16 -14.63 3.73
C ARG A 32 3.56 -14.25 4.16
N GLN A 33 3.77 -13.00 4.52
CA GLN A 33 5.09 -12.52 4.93
C GLN A 33 5.31 -12.60 6.43
N ASP A 34 4.31 -13.06 7.18
CA ASP A 34 4.40 -13.19 8.63
C ASP A 34 4.72 -11.83 9.26
N ILE A 35 4.01 -10.80 8.82
CA ILE A 35 4.19 -9.45 9.33
C ILE A 35 3.10 -9.14 10.34
N GLU A 36 3.52 -8.69 11.52
CA GLU A 36 2.59 -8.23 12.55
C GLU A 36 2.62 -6.70 12.56
N LEU A 37 1.45 -6.09 12.47
CA LEU A 37 1.36 -4.63 12.42
C LEU A 37 1.55 -4.04 13.81
N LYS A 38 2.30 -2.94 13.85
CA LYS A 38 2.58 -2.23 15.10
C LYS A 38 2.55 -0.73 14.83
N ASP A 39 2.13 0.03 15.84
CA ASP A 39 2.17 1.49 15.73
C ASP A 39 3.59 1.97 15.47
N GLY A 40 3.73 2.87 14.53
CA GLY A 40 5.01 3.48 14.22
C GLY A 40 5.88 2.69 13.28
N GLN A 41 5.41 1.54 12.83
CA GLN A 41 6.16 0.67 11.94
C GLN A 41 6.23 1.30 10.54
N LEU A 42 7.43 1.26 9.95
CA LEU A 42 7.61 1.78 8.59
C LEU A 42 7.44 0.64 7.60
N LEU A 43 6.55 0.82 6.66
CA LEU A 43 6.31 -0.16 5.60
C LEU A 43 6.20 0.56 4.27
N THR A 44 6.43 -0.17 3.18
CA THR A 44 6.12 0.32 1.85
C THR A 44 4.78 -0.28 1.43
N PHE A 45 3.83 0.57 1.12
CA PHE A 45 2.52 0.12 0.65
C PHE A 45 2.51 0.19 -0.87
N TYR A 46 2.01 -0.86 -1.50
CA TYR A 46 2.01 -0.92 -2.94
C TYR A 46 0.69 -1.44 -3.47
N SER A 47 0.40 -1.07 -4.68
CA SER A 47 -0.69 -1.65 -5.46
C SER A 47 -0.11 -2.05 -6.81
N GLU A 48 -0.97 -2.32 -7.76
CA GLU A 48 -0.51 -2.75 -9.08
C GLU A 48 0.33 -1.69 -9.78
N GLU A 49 0.07 -0.42 -9.50
CA GLU A 49 0.71 0.66 -10.23
C GLU A 49 1.48 1.64 -9.36
N LEU A 50 1.23 1.63 -8.05
CA LEU A 50 1.74 2.68 -7.18
C LEU A 50 2.41 2.09 -5.96
N GLU A 51 3.33 2.85 -5.38
CA GLU A 51 3.89 2.49 -4.09
C GLU A 51 4.32 3.75 -3.35
N VAL A 52 4.37 3.64 -2.03
CA VAL A 52 4.77 4.75 -1.17
C VAL A 52 5.12 4.19 0.20
N GLU A 53 6.13 4.78 0.86
CA GLU A 53 6.41 4.45 2.24
C GLU A 53 5.40 5.13 3.16
N GLY A 54 5.09 4.47 4.26
CA GLY A 54 4.18 5.02 5.23
C GLY A 54 4.40 4.45 6.61
N ILE A 55 3.68 5.01 7.55
CA ILE A 55 3.80 4.65 8.96
C ILE A 55 2.49 4.01 9.40
N VAL A 56 2.60 2.85 10.04
CA VAL A 56 1.44 2.12 10.54
C VAL A 56 0.92 2.79 11.80
N GLN A 57 -0.38 2.94 11.89
CA GLN A 57 -1.07 3.44 13.08
C GLN A 57 -2.31 2.60 13.30
N TYR A 58 -2.77 2.57 14.54
CA TYR A 58 -4.06 1.95 14.82
C TYR A 58 -5.13 3.04 14.93
N SER A 59 -6.21 2.85 14.21
CA SER A 59 -7.34 3.78 14.27
C SER A 59 -8.34 3.26 15.28
N SER A 60 -8.40 3.89 16.44
CA SER A 60 -9.36 3.49 17.46
C SER A 60 -10.79 3.90 17.07
N GLU A 61 -10.91 4.89 16.21
CA GLU A 61 -12.22 5.32 15.74
C GLU A 61 -12.90 4.26 14.91
N GLU A 62 -12.13 3.59 14.08
CA GLU A 62 -12.67 2.58 13.18
C GLU A 62 -12.26 1.15 13.56
N ASN A 63 -11.43 1.02 14.59
CA ASN A 63 -10.95 -0.28 15.05
C ASN A 63 -10.24 -1.03 13.93
N VAL A 64 -9.36 -0.34 13.23
CA VAL A 64 -8.64 -0.93 12.10
C VAL A 64 -7.23 -0.32 12.06
N TRP A 65 -6.28 -1.11 11.59
CA TRP A 65 -4.94 -0.61 11.33
C TRP A 65 -4.97 0.24 10.07
N VAL A 66 -4.21 1.32 10.08
CA VAL A 66 -4.12 2.22 8.92
C VAL A 66 -2.67 2.53 8.62
N GLY A 67 -2.42 2.96 7.39
CA GLY A 67 -1.11 3.43 6.98
C GLY A 67 -1.18 4.92 6.68
N VAL A 68 -0.36 5.68 7.38
CA VAL A 68 -0.25 7.12 7.16
C VAL A 68 0.76 7.35 6.06
N ILE A 69 0.33 7.94 4.96
CA ILE A 69 1.19 8.15 3.81
C ILE A 69 1.12 9.61 3.39
N ASP A 70 2.14 10.02 2.63
CA ASP A 70 2.13 11.32 1.96
C ASP A 70 1.63 11.09 0.55
N TRP A 71 0.41 11.52 0.27
CA TRP A 71 -0.19 11.31 -1.04
C TRP A 71 0.61 11.95 -2.17
N ASN A 72 1.40 12.96 -1.85
CA ASN A 72 2.24 13.60 -2.85
C ASN A 72 3.51 12.81 -3.15
N ALA A 73 3.80 11.80 -2.36
CA ALA A 73 5.00 10.99 -2.53
C ALA A 73 4.71 9.69 -3.28
N LEU A 74 3.49 9.47 -3.73
CA LEU A 74 3.16 8.28 -4.50
C LEU A 74 4.02 8.24 -5.75
N ARG A 75 4.50 7.05 -6.07
CA ARG A 75 5.30 6.85 -7.26
C ARG A 75 4.91 5.54 -7.91
N GLU A 76 5.34 5.36 -9.13
CA GLU A 76 5.06 4.13 -9.83
C GLU A 76 5.85 2.99 -9.20
N SER A 77 5.21 1.83 -9.12
CA SER A 77 5.85 0.66 -8.58
C SER A 77 6.96 0.19 -9.51
N GLU A 78 8.13 -0.09 -8.96
CA GLU A 78 9.27 -0.54 -9.74
C GLU A 78 9.22 -2.03 -10.02
N VAL A 79 8.28 -2.72 -9.43
CA VAL A 79 8.24 -4.17 -9.49
C VAL A 79 7.93 -4.66 -10.91
N MET A 80 7.30 -3.83 -11.70
CA MET A 80 6.69 -4.26 -12.95
C MET A 80 7.35 -3.63 -14.17
N ASP A 81 8.65 -3.42 -14.13
CA ASP A 81 9.32 -2.75 -15.24
C ASP A 81 9.02 -3.36 -16.57
N GLN A 82 9.13 -4.67 -16.67
CA GLN A 82 8.89 -5.34 -17.93
C GLN A 82 7.43 -5.34 -18.32
N ASP A 83 6.59 -5.52 -17.32
CA ASP A 83 5.17 -5.49 -17.55
C ASP A 83 4.71 -4.09 -17.84
N LEU A 84 5.46 -3.10 -17.38
CA LEU A 84 5.11 -1.73 -17.64
C LEU A 84 5.04 -1.41 -19.11
N LEU A 85 5.94 -1.96 -19.90
CA LEU A 85 5.92 -1.73 -21.33
C LEU A 85 4.64 -2.25 -21.95
N ILE A 86 4.24 -3.44 -21.53
CA ILE A 86 3.01 -4.03 -22.05
C ILE A 86 1.81 -3.27 -21.53
N GLN A 87 1.84 -2.92 -20.27
CA GLN A 87 0.73 -2.23 -19.68
C GLN A 87 0.58 -0.82 -20.20
N SER A 88 1.69 -0.18 -20.53
CA SER A 88 1.61 1.14 -21.13
C SER A 88 0.85 1.09 -22.42
N THR A 89 1.10 0.06 -23.22
CA THR A 89 0.36 -0.13 -24.46
C THR A 89 -1.12 -0.32 -24.18
N LEU A 90 -1.42 -1.13 -23.19
CA LEU A 90 -2.81 -1.38 -22.82
C LEU A 90 -3.47 -0.13 -22.30
N LYS A 91 -2.77 0.65 -21.51
CA LYS A 91 -3.32 1.86 -20.97
C LYS A 91 -3.68 2.87 -22.04
N LEU A 92 -2.93 2.89 -23.10
CA LEU A 92 -3.22 3.79 -24.20
C LEU A 92 -4.55 3.45 -24.86
N CYS A 93 -5.01 2.24 -24.68
CA CYS A 93 -6.26 1.80 -25.28
C CYS A 93 -7.47 2.12 -24.43
N ARG A 94 -7.28 2.63 -23.28
CA ARG A 94 -8.41 2.91 -22.37
C ARG A 94 -9.10 4.21 -22.67
#